data_9087b885fafc32a4ea53d091cf8180bb
#
_entry.id   9087b885fafc32a4ea53d091cf8180bb
#
_cell.length_a   1.000
_cell.length_b   1.000
_cell.length_c   1.000
_cell.angle_alpha   90.00
_cell.angle_beta   90.00
_cell.angle_gamma   90.00
#
_symmetry.space_group_name_H-M   'P 1'
#
loop_
_entity.id
_entity.type
_entity.pdbx_description
1 polymer ?
#
loop_
_entity_poly.entity_id
_entity_poly.type
_entity_poly.pdbx_seq_one_letter_code
_entity_poly.pdbx_strand_id
1 'polypeptide(L)'
;MTKSYCAKLWNHQYIHMSGSFRLCCATMDNVEDSNGNRLHINNNSLENTWNSDQIKDIRLKMINGESVSSCSKCVEQESRGYKSMRESQDMEKNFALTKQDGSVDVMPTTMELHFGNLCNLKCKMCGQQYSNQIGKELLEIGKNDKDFLNWIYKESGNVNIWTNNLSVEYKC
;
A
#
# COMPACT_ATOMS: atom_id res chain seq x y z
N MET A 1 9.14 -16.45 18.65
CA MET A 1 8.67 -15.75 17.44
C MET A 1 8.95 -14.28 17.59
N THR A 2 9.62 -13.67 16.61
CA THR A 2 9.85 -12.23 16.65
C THR A 2 8.49 -11.52 16.47
N LYS A 3 8.13 -10.66 17.43
CA LYS A 3 6.83 -9.96 17.44
C LYS A 3 6.59 -9.04 16.23
N SER A 4 7.61 -8.81 15.39
CA SER A 4 7.57 -7.90 14.26
C SER A 4 7.53 -8.58 12.89
N TYR A 5 7.74 -9.89 12.79
CA TYR A 5 7.80 -10.60 11.52
C TYR A 5 6.44 -10.63 10.78
N CYS A 6 6.50 -10.46 9.45
CA CYS A 6 5.37 -10.63 8.53
C CYS A 6 5.85 -11.20 7.20
N ALA A 7 5.37 -12.37 6.79
CA ALA A 7 5.76 -13.05 5.54
C ALA A 7 5.51 -12.21 4.27
N LYS A 8 4.60 -11.23 4.32
CA LYS A 8 4.29 -10.37 3.16
C LYS A 8 5.51 -9.67 2.58
N LEU A 9 6.53 -9.37 3.39
CA LEU A 9 7.77 -8.75 2.92
C LEU A 9 8.65 -9.69 2.08
N TRP A 10 8.32 -10.98 2.00
CA TRP A 10 9.03 -12.02 1.24
C TRP A 10 8.20 -12.67 0.15
N ASN A 11 6.87 -12.50 0.18
CA ASN A 11 6.00 -13.21 -0.75
C ASN A 11 4.95 -12.32 -1.43
N HIS A 12 4.83 -11.03 -1.06
CA HIS A 12 3.73 -10.20 -1.50
C HIS A 12 4.19 -8.79 -1.89
N GLN A 13 3.69 -8.29 -3.01
CA GLN A 13 3.89 -6.91 -3.44
C GLN A 13 2.54 -6.21 -3.64
N TYR A 14 2.42 -4.99 -3.14
CA TYR A 14 1.20 -4.20 -3.21
C TYR A 14 1.42 -2.94 -4.05
N ILE A 15 0.54 -2.71 -5.02
CA ILE A 15 0.51 -1.49 -5.83
C ILE A 15 -0.83 -0.80 -5.62
N HIS A 16 -0.76 0.38 -5.04
CA HIS A 16 -1.91 1.24 -4.79
C HIS A 16 -2.47 1.81 -6.09
N MET A 17 -3.75 2.22 -6.11
CA MET A 17 -4.40 2.82 -7.28
C MET A 17 -3.73 4.09 -7.82
N SER A 18 -2.93 4.78 -7.01
CA SER A 18 -2.11 5.90 -7.45
C SER A 18 -0.85 5.46 -8.21
N GLY A 19 -0.60 4.16 -8.37
CA GLY A 19 0.62 3.60 -8.95
C GLY A 19 1.81 3.53 -7.98
N SER A 20 1.67 3.99 -6.73
CA SER A 20 2.74 3.89 -5.73
C SER A 20 2.79 2.51 -5.10
N PHE A 21 4.01 2.09 -4.75
CA PHE A 21 4.23 0.85 -4.02
C PHE A 21 4.03 1.07 -2.52
N ARG A 22 3.47 0.08 -1.85
CA ARG A 22 3.33 0.03 -0.39
C ARG A 22 3.74 -1.36 0.11
N LEU A 23 3.97 -1.49 1.41
CA LEU A 23 4.32 -2.79 2.01
C LEU A 23 3.17 -3.80 1.94
N CYS A 24 1.95 -3.33 2.14
CA CYS A 24 0.70 -4.11 2.05
C CYS A 24 -0.52 -3.18 2.09
N CYS A 25 -1.72 -3.73 1.96
CA CYS A 25 -2.98 -2.96 2.02
C CYS A 25 -3.29 -2.35 3.40
N ALA A 26 -2.65 -2.81 4.48
CA ALA A 26 -2.88 -2.29 5.83
C ALA A 26 -2.06 -1.04 6.16
N THR A 27 -1.00 -0.74 5.40
CA THR A 27 -0.18 0.47 5.60
C THR A 27 -0.66 1.62 4.72
N MET A 28 -0.54 2.85 5.24
CA MET A 28 -0.76 4.08 4.46
C MET A 28 0.55 4.61 3.86
N ASP A 29 1.70 4.17 4.38
CA ASP A 29 3.01 4.63 3.94
C ASP A 29 3.35 4.07 2.55
N ASN A 30 3.91 4.92 1.71
CA ASN A 30 4.45 4.48 0.43
C ASN A 30 5.89 3.97 0.61
N VAL A 31 6.33 3.12 -0.30
CA VAL A 31 7.76 2.78 -0.42
C VAL A 31 8.48 3.95 -1.07
N GLU A 32 9.59 4.38 -0.47
CA GLU A 32 10.36 5.54 -0.89
C GLU A 32 11.82 5.15 -1.19
N ASP A 33 12.48 5.95 -2.01
CA ASP A 33 13.92 5.85 -2.22
C ASP A 33 14.71 6.53 -1.09
N SER A 34 16.04 6.48 -1.16
CA SER A 34 16.94 7.11 -0.18
C SER A 34 16.82 8.64 -0.09
N ASN A 35 16.17 9.29 -1.06
CA ASN A 35 15.92 10.73 -1.11
C ASN A 35 14.52 11.10 -0.60
N GLY A 36 13.71 10.11 -0.18
CA GLY A 36 12.32 10.31 0.24
C GLY A 36 11.34 10.44 -0.93
N ASN A 37 11.72 10.11 -2.16
CA ASN A 37 10.80 10.09 -3.29
C ASN A 37 10.03 8.78 -3.32
N ARG A 38 8.73 8.87 -3.55
CA ARG A 38 7.85 7.69 -3.66
C ARG A 38 8.23 6.85 -4.86
N LEU A 39 8.41 5.56 -4.66
CA LEU A 39 8.56 4.63 -5.75
C LEU A 39 7.20 4.41 -6.43
N HIS A 40 7.20 4.50 -7.76
CA HIS A 40 5.99 4.48 -8.56
C HIS A 40 6.18 3.59 -9.79
N ILE A 41 5.15 2.83 -10.19
CA ILE A 41 5.22 1.84 -11.26
C ILE A 41 5.58 2.44 -12.63
N ASN A 42 5.33 3.72 -12.85
CA ASN A 42 5.72 4.38 -14.10
C ASN A 42 7.24 4.58 -14.22
N ASN A 43 7.98 4.63 -13.10
CA ASN A 43 9.38 5.01 -13.06
C ASN A 43 10.28 3.92 -12.45
N ASN A 44 9.68 2.90 -11.82
CA ASN A 44 10.43 1.87 -11.11
C ASN A 44 9.91 0.50 -11.51
N SER A 45 10.84 -0.42 -11.80
CA SER A 45 10.48 -1.82 -12.05
C SER A 45 10.03 -2.52 -10.76
N LEU A 46 9.31 -3.63 -10.92
CA LEU A 46 8.89 -4.46 -9.79
C LEU A 46 10.10 -5.00 -9.01
N GLU A 47 11.14 -5.45 -9.73
CA GLU A 47 12.37 -6.00 -9.17
C GLU A 47 13.13 -4.94 -8.36
N ASN A 48 13.28 -3.72 -8.91
CA ASN A 48 13.98 -2.64 -8.24
C ASN A 48 13.27 -2.21 -6.96
N THR A 49 11.93 -2.15 -7.00
CA THR A 49 11.14 -1.83 -5.83
C THR A 49 11.20 -2.95 -4.79
N TRP A 50 11.17 -4.22 -5.22
CA TRP A 50 11.20 -5.38 -4.34
C TRP A 50 12.45 -5.47 -3.47
N ASN A 51 13.59 -4.99 -3.96
CA ASN A 51 14.85 -4.90 -3.25
C ASN A 51 15.31 -3.44 -3.04
N SER A 52 14.37 -2.49 -2.95
CA SER A 52 14.70 -1.11 -2.58
C SER A 52 15.30 -1.02 -1.18
N ASP A 53 16.07 0.02 -0.91
CA ASP A 53 16.78 0.16 0.37
C ASP A 53 15.83 0.14 1.57
N GLN A 54 14.66 0.76 1.43
CA GLN A 54 13.65 0.72 2.49
C GLN A 54 13.09 -0.69 2.73
N ILE A 55 12.80 -1.46 1.69
CA ILE A 55 12.30 -2.83 1.83
C ILE A 55 13.37 -3.74 2.46
N LYS A 56 14.64 -3.59 2.05
CA LYS A 56 15.78 -4.30 2.64
C LYS A 56 15.92 -3.99 4.13
N ASP A 57 15.91 -2.71 4.50
CA ASP A 57 15.96 -2.27 5.90
C ASP A 57 14.83 -2.85 6.75
N ILE A 58 13.60 -2.82 6.22
CA ILE A 58 12.44 -3.38 6.92
C ILE A 58 12.57 -4.90 7.12
N ARG A 59 13.07 -5.66 6.13
CA ARG A 59 13.34 -7.09 6.31
C ARG A 59 14.37 -7.33 7.40
N LEU A 60 15.47 -6.60 7.43
CA LEU A 60 16.49 -6.70 8.48
C LEU A 60 15.93 -6.37 9.87
N LYS A 61 15.13 -5.30 9.99
CA LYS A 61 14.42 -4.98 11.24
C LYS A 61 13.51 -6.13 11.70
N MET A 62 12.77 -6.74 10.79
CA MET A 62 11.93 -7.89 11.13
C MET A 62 12.74 -9.12 11.57
N ILE A 63 13.88 -9.39 10.93
CA ILE A 63 14.79 -10.48 11.33
C ILE A 63 15.34 -10.23 12.73
N ASN A 64 15.72 -9.01 13.03
CA ASN A 64 16.26 -8.60 14.33
C ASN A 64 15.18 -8.46 15.42
N GLY A 65 13.91 -8.63 15.09
CA GLY A 65 12.79 -8.46 16.03
C GLY A 65 12.49 -7.00 16.38
N GLU A 66 12.99 -6.07 15.60
CA GLU A 66 12.79 -4.64 15.79
C GLU A 66 11.39 -4.21 15.31
N SER A 67 10.86 -3.14 15.89
CA SER A 67 9.57 -2.60 15.49
C SER A 67 9.67 -1.85 14.17
N VAL A 68 8.63 -1.99 13.33
CA VAL A 68 8.47 -1.27 12.06
C VAL A 68 7.27 -0.35 12.17
N SER A 69 7.47 0.96 12.08
CA SER A 69 6.41 1.98 12.26
C SER A 69 5.25 1.78 11.30
N SER A 70 5.54 1.47 10.04
CA SER A 70 4.52 1.20 9.02
C SER A 70 3.64 -0.02 9.31
N CYS A 71 4.05 -0.89 10.27
CA CYS A 71 3.30 -2.06 10.70
C CYS A 71 2.49 -1.83 11.98
N SER A 72 2.46 -0.61 12.51
CA SER A 72 1.81 -0.24 13.79
C SER A 72 0.35 -0.68 13.89
N LYS A 73 -0.41 -0.58 12.80
CA LYS A 73 -1.83 -0.99 12.76
C LYS A 73 -2.04 -2.47 13.12
N CYS A 74 -1.21 -3.36 12.59
CA CYS A 74 -1.28 -4.78 12.93
C CYS A 74 -0.86 -5.03 14.37
N VAL A 75 0.21 -4.37 14.84
CA VAL A 75 0.71 -4.48 16.22
C VAL A 75 -0.36 -3.98 17.21
N GLU A 76 -1.04 -2.88 16.90
CA GLU A 76 -2.13 -2.35 17.72
C GLU A 76 -3.32 -3.31 17.79
N GLN A 77 -3.72 -3.90 16.66
CA GLN A 77 -4.79 -4.91 16.66
C GLN A 77 -4.42 -6.12 17.54
N GLU A 78 -3.20 -6.62 17.42
CA GLU A 78 -2.70 -7.75 18.21
C GLU A 78 -2.60 -7.42 19.71
N SER A 79 -2.19 -6.20 20.06
CA SER A 79 -2.14 -5.76 21.48
C SER A 79 -3.51 -5.71 22.14
N ARG A 80 -4.57 -5.54 21.34
CA ARG A 80 -5.98 -5.58 21.79
C ARG A 80 -6.57 -6.99 21.77
N GLY A 81 -5.78 -8.02 21.45
CA GLY A 81 -6.23 -9.42 21.37
C GLY A 81 -6.94 -9.80 20.06
N TYR A 82 -6.90 -8.93 19.04
CA TYR A 82 -7.48 -9.23 17.74
C TYR A 82 -6.44 -9.88 16.81
N LYS A 83 -6.91 -10.71 15.88
CA LYS A 83 -6.10 -11.23 14.79
C LYS A 83 -5.83 -10.12 13.78
N SER A 84 -4.55 -9.90 13.46
CA SER A 84 -4.14 -8.93 12.43
C SER A 84 -4.06 -9.58 11.04
N MET A 85 -3.78 -8.75 10.01
CA MET A 85 -3.46 -9.23 8.65
C MET A 85 -2.02 -9.72 8.51
N ARG A 86 -1.22 -9.65 9.57
CA ARG A 86 0.17 -10.07 9.55
C ARG A 86 0.26 -11.58 9.43
N GLU A 87 1.02 -12.05 8.44
CA GLU A 87 1.26 -13.45 8.19
C GLU A 87 2.56 -13.89 8.85
N SER A 88 2.51 -15.01 9.58
CA SER A 88 3.68 -15.55 10.31
C SER A 88 4.20 -16.86 9.71
N GLN A 89 3.78 -17.20 8.49
CA GLN A 89 4.20 -18.43 7.81
C GLN A 89 5.63 -18.30 7.28
N ASP A 90 6.29 -19.44 7.14
CA ASP A 90 7.59 -19.59 6.48
C ASP A 90 8.73 -18.70 7.04
N MET A 91 8.67 -18.30 8.33
CA MET A 91 9.64 -17.37 8.93
C MET A 91 11.08 -17.85 8.77
N GLU A 92 11.38 -19.10 9.15
CA GLU A 92 12.75 -19.65 9.09
C GLU A 92 13.26 -19.70 7.64
N LYS A 93 12.41 -20.15 6.70
CA LYS A 93 12.71 -20.17 5.27
C LYS A 93 13.03 -18.76 4.75
N ASN A 94 12.20 -17.79 5.08
CA ASN A 94 12.36 -16.42 4.61
C ASN A 94 13.62 -15.77 5.18
N PHE A 95 13.96 -16.04 6.44
CA PHE A 95 15.20 -15.57 7.03
C PHE A 95 16.42 -16.18 6.35
N ALA A 96 16.39 -17.49 6.06
CA ALA A 96 17.46 -18.18 5.34
C ALA A 96 17.68 -17.67 3.90
N LEU A 97 16.61 -17.18 3.25
CA LEU A 97 16.68 -16.60 1.90
C LEU A 97 17.17 -15.15 1.89
N THR A 98 17.23 -14.48 3.04
CA THR A 98 17.59 -13.07 3.13
C THR A 98 19.09 -12.91 3.23
N LYS A 99 19.66 -12.13 2.33
CA LYS A 99 21.09 -11.79 2.33
C LYS A 99 21.43 -10.82 3.46
N GLN A 100 22.72 -10.63 3.71
CA GLN A 100 23.22 -9.72 4.77
C GLN A 100 22.74 -8.27 4.60
N ASP A 101 22.51 -7.82 3.37
CA ASP A 101 22.00 -6.49 3.06
C ASP A 101 20.46 -6.39 3.07
N GLY A 102 19.75 -7.47 3.43
CA GLY A 102 18.29 -7.53 3.44
C GLY A 102 17.64 -7.83 2.09
N SER A 103 18.42 -8.01 1.02
CA SER A 103 17.90 -8.40 -0.30
C SER A 103 17.55 -9.89 -0.35
N VAL A 104 16.68 -10.23 -1.30
CA VAL A 104 16.31 -11.62 -1.62
C VAL A 104 16.37 -11.83 -3.14
N ASP A 105 16.75 -13.04 -3.56
CA ASP A 105 16.80 -13.40 -5.00
C ASP A 105 15.46 -13.91 -5.54
N VAL A 106 14.51 -14.17 -4.66
CA VAL A 106 13.17 -14.64 -5.03
C VAL A 106 12.23 -13.47 -5.24
N MET A 107 11.42 -13.57 -6.29
CA MET A 107 10.35 -12.59 -6.55
C MET A 107 9.10 -12.89 -5.72
N PRO A 108 8.23 -11.89 -5.47
CA PRO A 108 6.97 -12.13 -4.76
C PRO A 108 6.10 -13.14 -5.51
N THR A 109 5.48 -14.03 -4.77
CA THR A 109 4.57 -15.05 -5.31
C THR A 109 3.14 -14.56 -5.44
N THR A 110 2.82 -13.46 -4.78
CA THR A 110 1.50 -12.83 -4.81
C THR A 110 1.62 -11.33 -5.05
N MET A 111 0.63 -10.77 -5.76
CA MET A 111 0.54 -9.33 -6.00
C MET A 111 -0.88 -8.85 -5.75
N GLU A 112 -1.00 -7.71 -5.09
CA GLU A 112 -2.26 -6.98 -4.98
C GLU A 112 -2.17 -5.70 -5.81
N LEU A 113 -2.98 -5.63 -6.87
CA LEU A 113 -2.95 -4.56 -7.86
C LEU A 113 -4.28 -3.81 -7.83
N HIS A 114 -4.21 -2.51 -7.56
CA HIS A 114 -5.36 -1.62 -7.63
C HIS A 114 -5.26 -0.79 -8.91
N PHE A 115 -6.04 -1.13 -9.92
CA PHE A 115 -5.98 -0.53 -11.26
C PHE A 115 -6.66 0.84 -11.38
N GLY A 116 -7.05 1.47 -10.27
CA GLY A 116 -7.72 2.76 -10.26
C GLY A 116 -9.20 2.65 -9.89
N ASN A 117 -9.96 3.71 -10.17
CA ASN A 117 -11.36 3.84 -9.76
C ASN A 117 -12.36 3.88 -10.92
N LEU A 118 -11.96 3.55 -12.14
CA LEU A 118 -12.85 3.47 -13.30
C LEU A 118 -13.77 2.25 -13.14
N CYS A 119 -14.86 2.45 -12.41
CA CYS A 119 -15.84 1.41 -12.11
C CYS A 119 -17.25 1.92 -12.45
N ASN A 120 -18.03 1.14 -13.18
CA ASN A 120 -19.42 1.45 -13.53
C ASN A 120 -20.42 1.02 -12.45
N LEU A 121 -19.95 0.51 -11.30
CA LEU A 121 -20.79 0.05 -10.20
C LEU A 121 -20.74 1.03 -9.02
N LYS A 122 -21.82 1.02 -8.21
CA LYS A 122 -21.95 1.76 -6.95
C LYS A 122 -22.27 0.79 -5.81
N CYS A 123 -21.34 -0.13 -5.52
CA CYS A 123 -21.52 -1.10 -4.46
C CYS A 123 -21.53 -0.42 -3.08
N LYS A 124 -22.42 -0.86 -2.18
CA LYS A 124 -22.59 -0.27 -0.83
C LYS A 124 -21.31 -0.27 0.03
N MET A 125 -20.41 -1.22 -0.20
CA MET A 125 -19.15 -1.34 0.53
C MET A 125 -17.98 -0.60 -0.13
N CYS A 126 -18.18 0.01 -1.30
CA CYS A 126 -17.16 0.79 -2.00
C CYS A 126 -17.20 2.26 -1.58
N GLY A 127 -16.02 2.87 -1.54
CA GLY A 127 -15.87 4.32 -1.42
C GLY A 127 -15.57 4.99 -2.76
N GLN A 128 -15.58 6.32 -2.76
CA GLN A 128 -15.27 7.16 -3.92
C GLN A 128 -13.86 6.91 -4.48
N GLN A 129 -12.93 6.47 -3.67
CA GLN A 129 -11.57 6.13 -4.08
C GLN A 129 -11.51 4.90 -5.00
N TYR A 130 -12.51 4.02 -4.95
CA TYR A 130 -12.60 2.79 -5.75
C TYR A 130 -13.69 2.79 -6.80
N SER A 131 -14.54 3.85 -6.85
CA SER A 131 -15.59 4.00 -7.84
C SER A 131 -15.79 5.47 -8.21
N ASN A 132 -15.48 5.79 -9.46
CA ASN A 132 -15.72 7.14 -10.00
C ASN A 132 -17.21 7.48 -10.09
N GLN A 133 -18.10 6.49 -10.14
CA GLN A 133 -19.55 6.73 -10.13
C GLN A 133 -20.03 7.20 -8.75
N ILE A 134 -19.53 6.57 -7.67
CA ILE A 134 -19.78 7.05 -6.30
C ILE A 134 -19.20 8.45 -6.13
N GLY A 135 -18.00 8.67 -6.64
CA GLY A 135 -17.39 9.97 -6.59
C GLY A 135 -18.20 11.08 -7.25
N LYS A 136 -18.66 10.87 -8.48
CA LYS A 136 -19.52 11.84 -9.18
C LYS A 136 -20.81 12.14 -8.41
N GLU A 137 -21.42 11.12 -7.83
CA GLU A 137 -22.65 11.28 -7.03
C GLU A 137 -22.40 12.11 -5.77
N LEU A 138 -21.30 11.84 -5.06
CA LEU A 138 -20.92 12.62 -3.89
C LEU A 138 -20.61 14.09 -4.21
N LEU A 139 -19.97 14.38 -5.36
CA LEU A 139 -19.77 15.74 -5.82
C LEU A 139 -21.11 16.45 -6.13
N GLU A 140 -22.03 15.77 -6.75
CA GLU A 140 -23.36 16.36 -7.05
C GLU A 140 -24.13 16.65 -5.77
N ILE A 141 -24.07 15.74 -4.77
CA ILE A 141 -24.67 15.94 -3.46
C ILE A 141 -24.05 17.11 -2.73
N GLY A 142 -22.71 17.19 -2.74
CA GLY A 142 -21.94 18.18 -2.01
C GLY A 142 -21.70 19.51 -2.73
N LYS A 143 -22.21 19.69 -3.95
CA LYS A 143 -21.88 20.87 -4.80
C LYS A 143 -22.07 22.23 -4.15
N ASN A 144 -22.97 22.35 -3.18
CA ASN A 144 -23.25 23.58 -2.43
C ASN A 144 -22.65 23.56 -1.00
N ASP A 145 -21.90 22.54 -0.62
CA ASP A 145 -21.33 22.36 0.70
C ASP A 145 -19.79 22.22 0.62
N LYS A 146 -19.09 23.34 0.87
CA LYS A 146 -17.63 23.38 0.79
C LYS A 146 -16.95 22.51 1.85
N ASP A 147 -17.54 22.37 3.03
CA ASP A 147 -16.95 21.57 4.11
C ASP A 147 -17.08 20.08 3.79
N PHE A 148 -18.22 19.67 3.26
CA PHE A 148 -18.41 18.30 2.75
C PHE A 148 -17.44 17.97 1.61
N LEU A 149 -17.27 18.87 0.64
CA LEU A 149 -16.31 18.67 -0.45
C LEU A 149 -14.86 18.56 0.08
N ASN A 150 -14.45 19.44 1.00
CA ASN A 150 -13.15 19.38 1.62
C ASN A 150 -12.91 18.06 2.38
N TRP A 151 -13.93 17.59 3.09
CA TRP A 151 -13.87 16.29 3.75
C TRP A 151 -13.68 15.14 2.74
N ILE A 152 -14.45 15.12 1.65
CA ILE A 152 -14.30 14.11 0.59
C ILE A 152 -12.88 14.14 0.01
N TYR A 153 -12.33 15.32 -0.30
CA TYR A 153 -10.99 15.45 -0.86
C TYR A 153 -9.91 14.93 0.11
N LYS A 154 -10.06 15.22 1.38
CA LYS A 154 -9.14 14.75 2.43
C LYS A 154 -9.14 13.22 2.55
N GLU A 155 -10.31 12.62 2.60
CA GLU A 155 -10.47 11.16 2.72
C GLU A 155 -10.05 10.40 1.45
N SER A 156 -10.11 11.03 0.30
CA SER A 156 -9.71 10.42 -0.98
C SER A 156 -8.19 10.40 -1.21
N GLY A 157 -7.39 11.02 -0.32
CA GLY A 157 -5.92 10.93 -0.35
C GLY A 157 -5.27 11.50 -1.60
N ASN A 158 -5.67 12.69 -2.07
CA ASN A 158 -5.10 13.35 -3.27
C ASN A 158 -5.20 12.55 -4.58
N VAL A 159 -6.06 11.56 -4.66
CA VAL A 159 -6.40 10.98 -5.95
C VAL A 159 -7.20 12.04 -6.70
N ASN A 160 -6.72 12.51 -7.85
CA ASN A 160 -7.41 13.47 -8.73
C ASN A 160 -8.68 12.84 -9.32
N ILE A 161 -9.59 12.41 -8.45
CA ILE A 161 -10.83 11.71 -8.81
C ILE A 161 -11.83 12.69 -9.46
N TRP A 162 -11.60 14.01 -9.33
CA TRP A 162 -12.65 15.00 -9.35
C TRP A 162 -12.51 16.08 -10.40
N THR A 163 -11.41 16.17 -11.11
CA THR A 163 -11.32 17.12 -12.21
C THR A 163 -11.92 16.52 -13.48
N ASN A 164 -12.66 17.32 -14.26
CA ASN A 164 -13.10 16.97 -15.62
C ASN A 164 -11.93 16.62 -16.57
N ASN A 165 -10.71 16.84 -16.13
CA ASN A 165 -9.47 16.29 -16.63
C ASN A 165 -9.16 15.00 -15.87
N LEU A 166 -9.89 13.95 -16.16
CA LEU A 166 -9.53 12.56 -15.89
C LEU A 166 -8.36 12.12 -16.78
N SER A 167 -7.37 12.96 -16.90
CA SER A 167 -6.05 12.57 -17.35
C SER A 167 -5.24 12.16 -16.10
N VAL A 168 -5.67 11.11 -15.41
CA VAL A 168 -4.67 10.20 -14.91
C VAL A 168 -4.07 9.64 -16.19
N GLU A 169 -2.96 10.21 -16.64
CA GLU A 169 -2.15 9.63 -17.69
C GLU A 169 -1.63 8.30 -17.16
N TYR A 170 -2.45 7.26 -17.27
CA TYR A 170 -1.93 5.90 -17.34
C TYR A 170 -1.27 5.82 -18.71
N LYS A 171 0.00 6.19 -18.77
CA LYS A 171 0.84 5.79 -19.89
C LYS A 171 1.06 4.30 -19.69
N CYS A 172 0.32 3.51 -20.47
CA CYS A 172 0.63 2.11 -20.71
C CYS A 172 2.04 2.00 -21.31
#